data_0493e16712d114ecff7c543f8e831b33
#
_entry.id   0493e16712d114ecff7c543f8e831b33
#
_cell.length_a   1.000
_cell.length_b   1.000
_cell.length_c   1.000
_cell.angle_alpha   90.00
_cell.angle_beta   90.00
_cell.angle_gamma   90.00
#
_symmetry.space_group_name_H-M   'P 1'
#
loop_
_entity.id
_entity.type
_entity.pdbx_description
1 polymer ?
#
loop_
_entity_poly.entity_id
_entity_poly.type
_entity_poly.pdbx_seq_one_letter_code
_entity_poly.pdbx_strand_id
1 'polypeptide(L)'
;MDRRVWRQFDWVLVALAAILILYGVIMIFSANQNQEDLQDLWWTQLTRAGVGLVVMVAVAAFDYRWYGSLYKFLYVAMLAVLGTLFLVAELTAGTLRWLDFRLFPVQPSEIAKIVVIIVTAKILADRDGEMNKFRNFLFSGLVVVPPLLLIYLQPDLGTTIITAVVWLVMVLMAGVNVFHVGLLGLGGLLLSPVIWLTMAEYQ
;
A
#
# COMPACT_ATOMS: atom_id res chain seq x y z
N MET A 1 -7.38 -25.30 -12.13
CA MET A 1 -7.83 -24.48 -11.00
C MET A 1 -8.05 -25.41 -9.80
N ASP A 2 -7.25 -25.23 -8.77
CA ASP A 2 -7.20 -26.20 -7.67
C ASP A 2 -8.44 -26.02 -6.76
N ARG A 3 -9.24 -27.07 -6.57
CA ARG A 3 -10.44 -27.06 -5.71
C ARG A 3 -10.14 -26.68 -4.26
N ARG A 4 -8.87 -26.71 -3.85
CA ARG A 4 -8.41 -26.33 -2.50
C ARG A 4 -8.51 -24.82 -2.25
N VAL A 5 -8.27 -23.98 -3.27
CA VAL A 5 -8.30 -22.50 -3.13
C VAL A 5 -9.72 -22.05 -2.76
N TRP A 6 -10.73 -22.56 -3.47
CA TRP A 6 -12.13 -22.19 -3.24
C TRP A 6 -12.72 -22.71 -1.92
N ARG A 7 -12.16 -23.76 -1.36
CA ARG A 7 -12.60 -24.32 -0.08
C ARG A 7 -12.09 -23.54 1.13
N GLN A 8 -11.02 -22.76 0.95
CA GLN A 8 -10.41 -21.89 1.98
C GLN A 8 -10.73 -20.41 1.72
N PHE A 9 -11.55 -20.12 0.71
CA PHE A 9 -11.94 -18.76 0.35
C PHE A 9 -12.90 -18.21 1.41
N ASP A 10 -12.54 -17.06 1.99
CA ASP A 10 -13.34 -16.41 3.03
C ASP A 10 -14.49 -15.61 2.41
N TRP A 11 -15.63 -16.29 2.25
CA TRP A 11 -16.84 -15.69 1.71
C TRP A 11 -17.42 -14.59 2.61
N VAL A 12 -17.15 -14.63 3.93
CA VAL A 12 -17.60 -13.60 4.86
C VAL A 12 -16.86 -12.29 4.58
N LEU A 13 -15.54 -12.35 4.34
CA LEU A 13 -14.74 -11.19 3.97
C LEU A 13 -15.24 -10.56 2.65
N VAL A 14 -15.54 -11.38 1.66
CA VAL A 14 -16.08 -10.91 0.37
C VAL A 14 -17.44 -10.26 0.54
N ALA A 15 -18.34 -10.87 1.33
CA ALA A 15 -19.66 -10.31 1.60
C ALA A 15 -19.55 -8.95 2.32
N LEU A 16 -18.67 -8.83 3.32
CA LEU A 16 -18.44 -7.58 4.02
C LEU A 16 -17.89 -6.50 3.07
N ALA A 17 -16.92 -6.85 2.21
CA ALA A 17 -16.40 -5.93 1.20
C ALA A 17 -17.51 -5.47 0.23
N ALA A 18 -18.36 -6.38 -0.24
CA ALA A 18 -19.48 -6.05 -1.12
C ALA A 18 -20.49 -5.12 -0.43
N ILE A 19 -20.81 -5.36 0.85
CA ILE A 19 -21.71 -4.50 1.63
C ILE A 19 -21.12 -3.09 1.76
N LEU A 20 -19.84 -2.96 2.08
CA LEU A 20 -19.17 -1.66 2.18
C LEU A 20 -19.13 -0.92 0.85
N ILE A 21 -18.89 -1.62 -0.24
CA ILE A 21 -18.93 -1.05 -1.61
C ILE A 21 -20.33 -0.53 -1.92
N LEU A 22 -21.36 -1.34 -1.70
CA LEU A 22 -22.76 -0.94 -1.94
C LEU A 22 -23.15 0.26 -1.08
N TYR A 23 -22.76 0.26 0.19
CA TYR A 23 -22.97 1.41 1.08
C TYR A 23 -22.30 2.66 0.53
N GLY A 24 -21.04 2.58 0.07
CA GLY A 24 -20.32 3.69 -0.55
C GLY A 24 -21.01 4.21 -1.81
N VAL A 25 -21.52 3.32 -2.68
CA VAL A 25 -22.28 3.71 -3.89
C VAL A 25 -23.56 4.46 -3.52
N ILE A 26 -24.31 3.97 -2.52
CA ILE A 26 -25.55 4.62 -2.04
C ILE A 26 -25.25 6.00 -1.47
N MET A 27 -24.17 6.14 -0.69
CA MET A 27 -23.76 7.42 -0.12
C MET A 27 -23.37 8.44 -1.20
N ILE A 28 -22.61 8.01 -2.24
CA ILE A 28 -22.27 8.86 -3.37
C ILE A 28 -23.53 9.29 -4.13
N PHE A 29 -24.44 8.36 -4.38
CA PHE A 29 -25.71 8.68 -5.02
C PHE A 29 -26.51 9.72 -4.21
N SER A 30 -26.65 9.51 -2.90
CA SER A 30 -27.39 10.43 -2.02
C SER A 30 -26.74 11.82 -1.92
N ALA A 31 -25.41 11.89 -1.85
CA ALA A 31 -24.68 13.15 -1.71
C ALA A 31 -24.75 14.03 -2.96
N ASN A 32 -24.87 13.42 -4.15
CA ASN A 32 -24.77 14.11 -5.43
C ASN A 32 -26.13 14.35 -6.12
N GLN A 33 -27.24 14.04 -5.48
CA GLN A 33 -28.58 14.21 -6.07
C GLN A 33 -28.91 15.64 -6.54
N ASN A 34 -28.33 16.66 -5.88
CA ASN A 34 -28.61 18.07 -6.16
C ASN A 34 -27.54 18.74 -7.06
N GLN A 35 -26.59 17.96 -7.61
CA GLN A 35 -25.51 18.48 -8.45
C GLN A 35 -25.56 17.79 -9.82
N GLU A 36 -26.07 18.49 -10.83
CA GLU A 36 -26.29 17.95 -12.18
C GLU A 36 -25.01 17.36 -12.80
N ASP A 37 -23.85 18.00 -12.57
CA ASP A 37 -22.56 17.57 -13.11
C ASP A 37 -21.97 16.31 -12.44
N LEU A 38 -22.52 15.90 -11.27
CA LEU A 38 -22.00 14.78 -10.46
C LEU A 38 -22.96 13.61 -10.34
N GLN A 39 -24.12 13.68 -11.02
CA GLN A 39 -25.16 12.65 -10.92
C GLN A 39 -24.68 11.26 -11.34
N ASP A 40 -23.73 11.17 -12.29
CA ASP A 40 -23.22 9.90 -12.83
C ASP A 40 -22.04 9.29 -12.03
N LEU A 41 -21.59 9.95 -10.96
CA LEU A 41 -20.47 9.44 -10.16
C LEU A 41 -20.75 8.09 -9.51
N TRP A 42 -21.99 7.81 -9.12
CA TRP A 42 -22.38 6.53 -8.54
C TRP A 42 -22.24 5.38 -9.55
N TRP A 43 -22.52 5.63 -10.85
CA TRP A 43 -22.34 4.66 -11.91
C TRP A 43 -20.86 4.39 -12.17
N THR A 44 -20.06 5.45 -12.19
CA THR A 44 -18.59 5.36 -12.28
C THR A 44 -18.03 4.55 -11.10
N GLN A 45 -18.51 4.78 -9.88
CA GLN A 45 -18.11 4.03 -8.70
C GLN A 45 -18.51 2.55 -8.80
N LEU A 46 -19.72 2.26 -9.27
CA LEU A 46 -20.22 0.89 -9.44
C LEU A 46 -19.38 0.11 -10.47
N THR A 47 -19.04 0.73 -11.59
CA THR A 47 -18.19 0.12 -12.63
C THR A 47 -16.78 -0.16 -12.10
N ARG A 48 -16.17 0.80 -11.39
CA ARG A 48 -14.86 0.63 -10.74
C ARG A 48 -14.89 -0.48 -9.69
N ALA A 49 -15.95 -0.54 -8.89
CA ALA A 49 -16.14 -1.59 -7.90
C ALA A 49 -16.27 -2.98 -8.55
N GLY A 50 -17.01 -3.09 -9.66
CA GLY A 50 -17.12 -4.32 -10.43
C GLY A 50 -15.76 -4.83 -10.93
N VAL A 51 -14.95 -3.94 -11.50
CA VAL A 51 -13.58 -4.27 -11.91
C VAL A 51 -12.72 -4.66 -10.71
N GLY A 52 -12.81 -3.93 -9.59
CA GLY A 52 -12.10 -4.27 -8.35
C GLY A 52 -12.43 -5.66 -7.83
N LEU A 53 -13.71 -6.06 -7.86
CA LEU A 53 -14.15 -7.41 -7.48
C LEU A 53 -13.58 -8.48 -8.41
N VAL A 54 -13.55 -8.25 -9.72
CA VAL A 54 -12.94 -9.18 -10.70
C VAL A 54 -11.44 -9.33 -10.42
N VAL A 55 -10.73 -8.23 -10.21
CA VAL A 55 -9.30 -8.23 -9.88
C VAL A 55 -9.06 -8.96 -8.55
N MET A 56 -9.89 -8.72 -7.53
CA MET A 56 -9.80 -9.40 -6.24
C MET A 56 -9.92 -10.92 -6.40
N VAL A 57 -10.91 -11.40 -7.16
CA VAL A 57 -11.09 -12.83 -7.41
C VAL A 57 -9.93 -13.40 -8.22
N ALA A 58 -9.45 -12.68 -9.23
CA ALA A 58 -8.32 -13.09 -10.05
C ALA A 58 -7.05 -13.23 -9.19
N VAL A 59 -6.73 -12.23 -8.36
CA VAL A 59 -5.57 -12.27 -7.45
C VAL A 59 -5.70 -13.39 -6.42
N ALA A 60 -6.88 -13.60 -5.85
CA ALA A 60 -7.13 -14.67 -4.89
C ALA A 60 -7.03 -16.09 -5.50
N ALA A 61 -7.22 -16.22 -6.82
CA ALA A 61 -7.06 -17.49 -7.53
C ALA A 61 -5.58 -17.89 -7.75
N PHE A 62 -4.64 -16.95 -7.59
CA PHE A 62 -3.21 -17.24 -7.71
C PHE A 62 -2.63 -17.69 -6.37
N ASP A 63 -1.71 -18.65 -6.40
CA ASP A 63 -0.98 -19.11 -5.22
C ASP A 63 0.00 -17.99 -4.76
N TYR A 64 -0.13 -17.55 -3.52
CA TYR A 64 0.72 -16.51 -2.91
C TYR A 64 2.23 -16.87 -2.95
N ARG A 65 2.58 -18.14 -3.08
CA ARG A 65 3.98 -18.60 -3.20
C ARG A 65 4.68 -18.03 -4.43
N TRP A 66 3.92 -17.79 -5.50
CA TRP A 66 4.46 -17.14 -6.70
C TRP A 66 4.89 -15.70 -6.42
N TYR A 67 4.10 -14.96 -5.66
CA TYR A 67 4.49 -13.61 -5.25
C TYR A 67 5.76 -13.62 -4.41
N GLY A 68 5.92 -14.61 -3.50
CA GLY A 68 7.12 -14.81 -2.71
C GLY A 68 8.36 -15.17 -3.54
N SER A 69 8.22 -15.83 -4.69
CA SER A 69 9.35 -16.13 -5.58
C SER A 69 9.77 -14.92 -6.43
N LEU A 70 8.82 -14.04 -6.75
CA LEU A 70 9.02 -12.84 -7.59
C LEU A 70 9.31 -11.57 -6.78
N TYR A 71 9.45 -11.65 -5.46
CA TYR A 71 9.53 -10.47 -4.59
C TYR A 71 10.63 -9.46 -4.98
N LYS A 72 11.80 -9.93 -5.44
CA LYS A 72 12.90 -9.04 -5.88
C LYS A 72 12.52 -8.26 -7.13
N PHE A 73 11.91 -8.95 -8.10
CA PHE A 73 11.44 -8.32 -9.32
C PHE A 73 10.34 -7.29 -9.04
N LEU A 74 9.35 -7.67 -8.21
CA LEU A 74 8.28 -6.77 -7.78
C LEU A 74 8.83 -5.54 -7.07
N TYR A 75 9.83 -5.73 -6.20
CA TYR A 75 10.48 -4.63 -5.48
C TYR A 75 11.19 -3.66 -6.42
N VAL A 76 12.01 -4.16 -7.34
CA VAL A 76 12.72 -3.31 -8.31
C VAL A 76 11.74 -2.61 -9.24
N ALA A 77 10.73 -3.31 -9.75
CA ALA A 77 9.70 -2.72 -10.60
C ALA A 77 8.92 -1.61 -9.87
N MET A 78 8.55 -1.84 -8.61
CA MET A 78 7.91 -0.83 -7.75
C MET A 78 8.78 0.43 -7.60
N LEU A 79 10.05 0.27 -7.25
CA LEU A 79 10.98 1.40 -7.11
C LEU A 79 11.17 2.16 -8.43
N ALA A 80 11.25 1.43 -9.55
CA ALA A 80 11.37 2.04 -10.86
C ALA A 80 10.12 2.89 -11.20
N VAL A 81 8.92 2.37 -10.96
CA VAL A 81 7.67 3.11 -11.19
C VAL A 81 7.57 4.33 -10.30
N LEU A 82 7.79 4.18 -8.96
CA LEU A 82 7.76 5.32 -8.04
C LEU A 82 8.82 6.36 -8.36
N GLY A 83 10.04 5.93 -8.70
CA GLY A 83 11.15 6.82 -9.07
C GLY A 83 10.87 7.56 -10.39
N THR A 84 10.30 6.90 -11.38
CA THR A 84 9.91 7.54 -12.65
C THR A 84 8.85 8.61 -12.42
N LEU A 85 7.82 8.31 -11.62
CA LEU A 85 6.79 9.28 -11.28
C LEU A 85 7.35 10.49 -10.55
N PHE A 86 8.26 10.28 -9.59
CA PHE A 86 8.93 11.37 -8.89
C PHE A 86 9.70 12.27 -9.87
N LEU A 87 10.51 11.68 -10.75
CA LEU A 87 11.28 12.44 -11.74
C LEU A 87 10.38 13.20 -12.72
N VAL A 88 9.29 12.59 -13.19
CA VAL A 88 8.36 13.26 -14.11
C VAL A 88 7.62 14.39 -13.40
N ALA A 89 7.21 14.20 -12.15
CA ALA A 89 6.56 15.25 -11.36
C ALA A 89 7.49 16.45 -11.14
N GLU A 90 8.77 16.21 -10.84
CA GLU A 90 9.78 17.26 -10.68
C GLU A 90 10.01 18.03 -11.99
N LEU A 91 10.11 17.34 -13.12
CA LEU A 91 10.31 17.94 -14.43
C LEU A 91 9.10 18.75 -14.92
N THR A 92 7.89 18.40 -14.50
CA THR A 92 6.64 19.06 -14.92
C THR A 92 6.15 20.11 -13.92
N ALA A 93 6.87 20.33 -12.84
CA ALA A 93 6.47 21.19 -11.72
C ALA A 93 5.06 20.86 -11.17
N GLY A 94 4.68 19.58 -11.25
CA GLY A 94 3.37 19.07 -10.83
C GLY A 94 3.48 17.88 -9.87
N THR A 95 2.41 17.61 -9.14
CA THR A 95 2.29 16.41 -8.31
C THR A 95 1.67 15.28 -9.11
N LEU A 96 2.49 14.41 -9.68
CA LEU A 96 2.03 13.20 -10.38
C LEU A 96 1.89 12.07 -9.36
N ARG A 97 0.69 11.91 -8.82
CA ARG A 97 0.36 10.79 -7.91
C ARG A 97 -0.44 9.70 -8.61
N TRP A 98 -1.13 10.05 -9.69
CA TRP A 98 -2.07 9.19 -10.38
C TRP A 98 -1.64 8.98 -11.82
N LEU A 99 -1.64 7.73 -12.25
CA LEU A 99 -1.55 7.36 -13.65
C LEU A 99 -2.96 7.24 -14.19
N ASP A 100 -3.33 8.13 -15.11
CA ASP A 100 -4.63 8.10 -15.75
C ASP A 100 -4.57 7.22 -17.01
N PHE A 101 -5.12 6.03 -16.91
CA PHE A 101 -5.28 5.11 -18.04
C PHE A 101 -6.61 5.31 -18.77
N ARG A 102 -7.20 6.52 -18.74
CA ARG A 102 -8.50 6.89 -19.32
C ARG A 102 -9.72 6.17 -18.71
N LEU A 103 -9.60 4.91 -18.34
CA LEU A 103 -10.66 4.10 -17.73
C LEU A 103 -10.56 4.07 -16.21
N PHE A 104 -9.34 4.01 -15.69
CA PHE A 104 -9.07 3.91 -14.26
C PHE A 104 -7.85 4.76 -13.89
N PRO A 105 -8.00 5.72 -12.98
CA PRO A 105 -6.85 6.32 -12.34
C PRO A 105 -6.22 5.28 -11.40
N VAL A 106 -4.95 4.97 -11.61
CA VAL A 106 -4.18 4.06 -10.76
C VAL A 106 -3.16 4.88 -9.99
N GLN A 107 -3.14 4.69 -8.67
CA GLN A 107 -2.12 5.29 -7.81
C GLN A 107 -1.04 4.26 -7.52
N PRO A 108 0.19 4.43 -8.02
CA PRO A 108 1.26 3.46 -7.82
C PRO A 108 1.66 3.26 -6.36
N SER A 109 1.50 4.26 -5.50
CA SER A 109 1.74 4.11 -4.05
C SER A 109 0.77 3.13 -3.37
N GLU A 110 -0.46 2.95 -3.90
CA GLU A 110 -1.38 1.92 -3.44
C GLU A 110 -0.86 0.51 -3.73
N ILE A 111 -0.32 0.31 -4.95
CA ILE A 111 0.30 -0.97 -5.33
C ILE A 111 1.60 -1.19 -4.55
N ALA A 112 2.35 -0.12 -4.29
CA ALA A 112 3.60 -0.18 -3.54
C ALA A 112 3.38 -0.73 -2.12
N LYS A 113 2.28 -0.39 -1.44
CA LYS A 113 1.94 -0.97 -0.12
C LYS A 113 1.87 -2.50 -0.18
N ILE A 114 1.21 -3.04 -1.21
CA ILE A 114 1.08 -4.49 -1.39
C ILE A 114 2.45 -5.13 -1.62
N VAL A 115 3.29 -4.52 -2.46
CA VAL A 115 4.65 -5.02 -2.73
C VAL A 115 5.51 -4.96 -1.46
N VAL A 116 5.42 -3.89 -0.67
CA VAL A 116 6.12 -3.78 0.62
C VAL A 116 5.70 -4.90 1.57
N ILE A 117 4.40 -5.22 1.63
CA ILE A 117 3.90 -6.34 2.45
C ILE A 117 4.52 -7.67 1.98
N ILE A 118 4.51 -7.96 0.68
CA ILE A 118 5.06 -9.19 0.11
C ILE A 118 6.56 -9.30 0.40
N VAL A 119 7.31 -8.24 0.16
CA VAL A 119 8.76 -8.20 0.37
C VAL A 119 9.10 -8.34 1.85
N THR A 120 8.40 -7.63 2.71
CA THR A 120 8.58 -7.71 4.16
C THR A 120 8.25 -9.12 4.66
N ALA A 121 7.11 -9.68 4.26
CA ALA A 121 6.72 -11.05 4.64
C ALA A 121 7.78 -12.08 4.23
N LYS A 122 8.34 -11.95 3.02
CA LYS A 122 9.41 -12.84 2.55
C LYS A 122 10.68 -12.68 3.38
N ILE A 123 11.10 -11.46 3.69
CA ILE A 123 12.28 -11.19 4.52
C ILE A 123 12.11 -11.76 5.93
N LEU A 124 10.92 -11.62 6.52
CA LEU A 124 10.61 -12.13 7.84
C LEU A 124 10.59 -13.67 7.85
N ALA A 125 9.97 -14.30 6.84
CA ALA A 125 9.94 -15.75 6.70
C ALA A 125 11.34 -16.36 6.50
N ASP A 126 12.20 -15.71 5.70
CA ASP A 126 13.59 -16.17 5.50
C ASP A 126 14.46 -16.02 6.76
N ARG A 127 14.01 -15.26 7.76
CA ARG A 127 14.70 -15.01 9.04
C ARG A 127 13.85 -15.40 10.24
N ASP A 128 12.98 -16.37 10.06
CA ASP A 128 12.12 -16.86 11.13
C ASP A 128 12.94 -17.26 12.38
N GLY A 129 12.45 -16.83 13.56
CA GLY A 129 13.15 -16.99 14.85
C GLY A 129 14.40 -16.11 15.05
N GLU A 130 14.83 -15.33 14.06
CA GLU A 130 16.02 -14.47 14.16
C GLU A 130 15.71 -12.96 14.16
N MET A 131 14.45 -12.56 14.20
CA MET A 131 14.06 -11.14 14.14
C MET A 131 14.38 -10.37 15.42
N ASN A 132 14.69 -11.04 16.51
CA ASN A 132 15.23 -10.44 17.74
C ASN A 132 16.64 -9.86 17.57
N LYS A 133 17.40 -10.26 16.54
CA LYS A 133 18.72 -9.71 16.23
C LYS A 133 18.57 -8.31 15.59
N PHE A 134 19.21 -7.30 16.17
CA PHE A 134 19.16 -5.92 15.66
C PHE A 134 19.50 -5.80 14.17
N ARG A 135 20.48 -6.57 13.70
CA ARG A 135 20.88 -6.59 12.28
C ARG A 135 19.73 -6.96 11.35
N ASN A 136 18.90 -7.95 11.72
CA ASN A 136 17.80 -8.41 10.90
C ASN A 136 16.63 -7.40 10.91
N PHE A 137 16.36 -6.81 12.07
CA PHE A 137 15.43 -5.69 12.21
C PHE A 137 15.85 -4.50 11.33
N LEU A 138 17.11 -4.05 11.47
CA LEU A 138 17.64 -2.94 10.68
C LEU A 138 17.60 -3.22 9.18
N PHE A 139 17.96 -4.46 8.77
CA PHE A 139 17.89 -4.85 7.37
C PHE A 139 16.47 -4.77 6.80
N SER A 140 15.46 -5.24 7.55
CA SER A 140 14.07 -5.15 7.12
C SER A 140 13.62 -3.70 6.96
N GLY A 141 14.04 -2.81 7.88
CA GLY A 141 13.79 -1.38 7.79
C GLY A 141 14.46 -0.73 6.59
N LEU A 142 15.76 -1.03 6.35
CA LEU A 142 16.50 -0.49 5.22
C LEU A 142 15.88 -0.86 3.85
N VAL A 143 15.22 -2.00 3.76
CA VAL A 143 14.49 -2.38 2.54
C VAL A 143 13.19 -1.59 2.38
N VAL A 144 12.55 -1.18 3.47
CA VAL A 144 11.29 -0.42 3.41
C VAL A 144 11.51 1.08 3.28
N VAL A 145 12.66 1.61 3.72
CA VAL A 145 12.98 3.04 3.64
C VAL A 145 12.93 3.60 2.21
N PRO A 146 13.51 2.98 1.15
CA PRO A 146 13.47 3.54 -0.18
C PRO A 146 12.05 3.80 -0.73
N PRO A 147 11.10 2.83 -0.69
CA PRO A 147 9.73 3.12 -1.12
C PRO A 147 9.05 4.16 -0.24
N LEU A 148 9.27 4.17 1.08
CA LEU A 148 8.72 5.20 1.98
C LEU A 148 9.20 6.60 1.59
N LEU A 149 10.49 6.77 1.31
CA LEU A 149 11.05 8.04 0.89
C LEU A 149 10.47 8.51 -0.44
N LEU A 150 10.35 7.61 -1.42
CA LEU A 150 9.78 7.97 -2.73
C LEU A 150 8.30 8.39 -2.60
N ILE A 151 7.51 7.71 -1.76
CA ILE A 151 6.11 8.08 -1.51
C ILE A 151 6.04 9.42 -0.75
N TYR A 152 6.88 9.63 0.25
CA TYR A 152 6.95 10.87 1.01
C TYR A 152 7.30 12.07 0.11
N LEU A 153 8.27 11.91 -0.79
CA LEU A 153 8.69 12.93 -1.76
C LEU A 153 7.62 13.23 -2.83
N GLN A 154 6.61 12.36 -3.01
CA GLN A 154 5.41 12.61 -3.82
C GLN A 154 4.29 13.32 -3.04
N PRO A 155 4.58 14.09 -2.04
CA PRO A 155 3.82 14.62 -0.91
C PRO A 155 2.59 13.78 -0.50
N ASP A 156 2.79 12.46 -0.32
CA ASP A 156 1.74 11.53 0.14
C ASP A 156 2.06 11.00 1.55
N LEU A 157 1.91 11.90 2.53
CA LEU A 157 2.18 11.59 3.94
C LEU A 157 1.28 10.48 4.48
N GLY A 158 0.00 10.47 4.07
CA GLY A 158 -0.96 9.47 4.53
C GLY A 158 -0.53 8.04 4.15
N THR A 159 -0.21 7.81 2.88
CA THR A 159 0.26 6.51 2.40
C THR A 159 1.62 6.14 2.99
N THR A 160 2.52 7.12 3.21
CA THR A 160 3.81 6.90 3.85
C THR A 160 3.63 6.38 5.28
N ILE A 161 2.78 7.02 6.09
CA ILE A 161 2.51 6.61 7.48
C ILE A 161 1.87 5.22 7.50
N ILE A 162 0.85 4.97 6.69
CA ILE A 162 0.18 3.66 6.64
C ILE A 162 1.18 2.57 6.29
N THR A 163 2.04 2.79 5.28
CA THR A 163 3.05 1.80 4.86
C THR A 163 4.08 1.53 5.97
N ALA A 164 4.52 2.57 6.67
CA ALA A 164 5.44 2.45 7.81
C ALA A 164 4.79 1.66 8.97
N VAL A 165 3.52 1.95 9.30
CA VAL A 165 2.76 1.24 10.34
C VAL A 165 2.57 -0.23 9.96
N VAL A 166 2.23 -0.53 8.71
CA VAL A 166 2.10 -1.92 8.24
C VAL A 166 3.41 -2.68 8.43
N TRP A 167 4.54 -2.13 8.00
CA TRP A 167 5.86 -2.73 8.24
C TRP A 167 6.13 -2.94 9.72
N LEU A 168 5.88 -1.93 10.55
CA LEU A 168 6.10 -2.00 12.00
C LEU A 168 5.28 -3.13 12.65
N VAL A 169 3.99 -3.24 12.30
CA VAL A 169 3.13 -4.32 12.80
C VAL A 169 3.67 -5.68 12.37
N MET A 170 4.08 -5.83 11.12
CA MET A 170 4.63 -7.10 10.61
C MET A 170 5.89 -7.52 11.37
N VAL A 171 6.83 -6.62 11.64
CA VAL A 171 8.05 -6.97 12.40
C VAL A 171 7.77 -7.22 13.87
N LEU A 172 6.79 -6.54 14.48
CA LEU A 172 6.33 -6.84 15.84
C LEU A 172 5.75 -8.24 15.93
N MET A 173 4.91 -8.63 14.97
CA MET A 173 4.33 -9.97 14.89
C MET A 173 5.39 -11.06 14.63
N ALA A 174 6.50 -10.71 13.98
CA ALA A 174 7.63 -11.61 13.74
C ALA A 174 8.58 -11.77 14.97
N GLY A 175 8.24 -11.19 16.12
CA GLY A 175 8.98 -11.36 17.37
C GLY A 175 10.23 -10.48 17.47
N VAL A 176 10.21 -9.28 16.89
CA VAL A 176 11.28 -8.30 17.11
C VAL A 176 11.37 -7.90 18.58
N ASN A 177 12.58 -7.62 19.06
CA ASN A 177 12.76 -7.10 20.40
C ASN A 177 12.16 -5.68 20.49
N VAL A 178 11.23 -5.48 21.43
CA VAL A 178 10.54 -4.19 21.64
C VAL A 178 11.52 -3.05 21.91
N PHE A 179 12.70 -3.35 22.47
CA PHE A 179 13.77 -2.36 22.65
C PHE A 179 14.25 -1.75 21.32
N HIS A 180 14.36 -2.55 20.25
CA HIS A 180 14.71 -2.06 18.91
C HIS A 180 13.65 -1.12 18.35
N VAL A 181 12.38 -1.43 18.60
CA VAL A 181 11.25 -0.58 18.22
C VAL A 181 11.26 0.72 19.00
N GLY A 182 11.52 0.64 20.31
CA GLY A 182 11.69 1.82 21.16
C GLY A 182 12.83 2.74 20.68
N LEU A 183 13.96 2.17 20.27
CA LEU A 183 15.09 2.92 19.70
C LEU A 183 14.72 3.61 18.38
N LEU A 184 13.95 2.90 17.50
CA LEU A 184 13.44 3.49 16.27
C LEU A 184 12.46 4.64 16.57
N GLY A 185 11.54 4.45 17.53
CA GLY A 185 10.60 5.47 17.96
C GLY A 185 11.29 6.72 18.53
N LEU A 186 12.33 6.52 19.35
CA LEU A 186 13.14 7.62 19.88
C LEU A 186 13.87 8.36 18.74
N GLY A 187 14.46 7.62 17.79
CA GLY A 187 15.08 8.21 16.60
C GLY A 187 14.10 9.03 15.77
N GLY A 188 12.89 8.51 15.53
CA GLY A 188 11.81 9.22 14.84
C GLY A 188 11.38 10.49 15.58
N LEU A 189 11.28 10.43 16.91
CA LEU A 189 10.95 11.59 17.74
C LEU A 189 12.03 12.67 17.65
N LEU A 190 13.30 12.29 17.68
CA LEU A 190 14.42 13.21 17.54
C LEU A 190 14.50 13.85 16.14
N LEU A 191 14.06 13.12 15.10
CA LEU A 191 14.01 13.62 13.73
C LEU A 191 12.72 14.38 13.42
N SER A 192 11.69 14.30 14.26
CA SER A 192 10.39 14.93 14.00
C SER A 192 10.46 16.45 13.76
N PRO A 193 11.32 17.24 14.42
CA PRO A 193 11.45 18.67 14.11
C PRO A 193 11.98 18.90 12.69
N VAL A 194 12.93 18.07 12.24
CA VAL A 194 13.49 18.17 10.88
C VAL A 194 12.44 17.79 9.85
N ILE A 195 11.70 16.71 10.09
CA ILE A 195 10.59 16.28 9.23
C ILE A 195 9.54 17.39 9.14
N TRP A 196 9.17 18.00 10.27
CA TRP A 196 8.22 19.11 10.31
C TRP A 196 8.67 20.31 9.45
N LEU A 197 9.94 20.68 9.51
CA LEU A 197 10.49 21.78 8.72
C LEU A 197 10.57 21.47 7.20
N THR A 198 10.57 20.20 6.82
CA THR A 198 10.60 19.76 5.41
C THR A 198 9.23 19.45 4.84
N MET A 199 8.18 19.48 5.66
CA MET A 199 6.81 19.27 5.18
C MET A 199 6.36 20.42 4.30
N ALA A 200 5.75 20.09 3.16
CA ALA A 200 5.12 21.10 2.32
C ALA A 200 3.85 21.64 3.00
N GLU A 201 3.50 22.91 2.74
CA GLU A 201 2.36 23.60 3.41
C GLU A 201 1.00 22.89 3.25
N TYR A 202 0.88 21.99 2.29
CA TYR A 202 -0.35 21.22 2.03
C TYR A 202 -0.30 19.76 2.54
N GLN A 203 0.72 19.37 3.26
CA GLN A 203 0.83 18.09 3.97
C GLN A 203 0.41 18.24 5.42
#